data_10efe31bccf9cf4bee7e827eb3c27060
#
_entry.id   10efe31bccf9cf4bee7e827eb3c27060
#
_cell.length_a   1.000
_cell.length_b   1.000
_cell.length_c   1.000
_cell.angle_alpha   90.00
_cell.angle_beta   90.00
_cell.angle_gamma   90.00
#
_symmetry.space_group_name_H-M   'P 1'
#
loop_
_entity.id
_entity.type
_entity.pdbx_description
1 polymer ?
#
loop_
_entity_poly.entity_id
_entity_poly.type
_entity_poly.pdbx_seq_one_letter_code
_entity_poly.pdbx_strand_id
1 'polypeptide(L)'
;MLEADYVVIGGGALSLAFVDELIHKSQDITAIVVEKRGKPGGHWNDAYDFVRLHQPAAWYGVNSENLGKGGPDLASKSQILAYYELVVEKLASTNRVKFFFQYEYQEDGKIVSLIEPGLEYQVILFSLILS
;
A
#
# COMPACT_ATOMS: atom_id res chain seq x y z
N MET A 1 10.10 -18.70 5.19
CA MET A 1 8.64 -18.68 5.31
C MET A 1 8.22 -17.42 6.05
N LEU A 2 7.23 -16.71 5.52
CA LEU A 2 6.74 -15.47 6.10
C LEU A 2 5.41 -15.70 6.79
N GLU A 3 5.20 -15.01 7.91
CA GLU A 3 3.95 -15.05 8.64
C GLU A 3 3.37 -13.64 8.77
N ALA A 4 2.06 -13.52 8.62
CA ALA A 4 1.35 -12.27 8.85
C ALA A 4 -0.11 -12.55 9.17
N ASP A 5 -0.71 -11.66 9.96
CA ASP A 5 -2.14 -11.74 10.24
C ASP A 5 -2.96 -11.41 9.00
N TYR A 6 -2.47 -10.49 8.16
CA TYR A 6 -3.13 -10.10 6.91
C TYR A 6 -2.13 -10.06 5.77
N VAL A 7 -2.57 -10.54 4.62
CA VAL A 7 -1.89 -10.31 3.34
C VAL A 7 -2.81 -9.44 2.49
N VAL A 8 -2.32 -8.28 2.08
CA VAL A 8 -3.09 -7.29 1.33
C VAL A 8 -2.53 -7.23 -0.09
N ILE A 9 -3.39 -7.46 -1.06
CA ILE A 9 -3.01 -7.46 -2.47
C ILE A 9 -3.29 -6.07 -3.05
N GLY A 10 -2.24 -5.39 -3.46
CA GLY A 10 -2.30 -4.06 -4.02
C GLY A 10 -1.77 -2.99 -3.07
N GLY A 11 -1.11 -1.99 -3.63
CA GLY A 11 -0.56 -0.84 -2.89
C GLY A 11 -1.29 0.46 -3.21
N GLY A 12 -2.57 0.39 -3.55
CA GLY A 12 -3.38 1.55 -3.86
C GLY A 12 -3.99 2.20 -2.62
N ALA A 13 -4.85 3.18 -2.86
CA ALA A 13 -5.43 4.01 -1.80
C ALA A 13 -6.19 3.21 -0.74
N LEU A 14 -7.06 2.30 -1.18
CA LEU A 14 -7.89 1.51 -0.24
C LEU A 14 -7.04 0.57 0.60
N SER A 15 -6.06 -0.09 -0.02
CA SER A 15 -5.16 -1.01 0.69
C SER A 15 -4.35 -0.28 1.75
N LEU A 16 -3.77 0.86 1.42
CA LEU A 16 -2.96 1.62 2.36
C LEU A 16 -3.81 2.20 3.49
N ALA A 17 -5.03 2.65 3.20
CA ALA A 17 -5.95 3.12 4.23
C ALA A 17 -6.33 2.00 5.20
N PHE A 18 -6.59 0.80 4.68
CA PHE A 18 -6.90 -0.37 5.50
C PHE A 18 -5.74 -0.73 6.43
N VAL A 19 -4.53 -0.81 5.87
CA VAL A 19 -3.33 -1.15 6.65
C VAL A 19 -3.05 -0.08 7.71
N ASP A 20 -3.19 1.19 7.36
CA ASP A 20 -3.01 2.30 8.29
C ASP A 20 -3.94 2.17 9.50
N GLU A 21 -5.24 1.89 9.26
CA GLU A 21 -6.20 1.68 10.34
C GLU A 21 -5.86 0.47 11.20
N LEU A 22 -5.47 -0.64 10.59
CA LEU A 22 -5.06 -1.84 11.33
C LEU A 22 -3.93 -1.55 12.30
N ILE A 23 -2.90 -0.89 11.83
CA ILE A 23 -1.68 -0.64 12.60
C ILE A 23 -1.96 0.32 13.75
N HIS A 24 -2.79 1.34 13.52
CA HIS A 24 -3.07 2.35 14.54
C HIS A 24 -4.12 1.90 15.56
N LYS A 25 -5.00 0.98 15.21
CA LYS A 25 -6.05 0.49 16.11
C LYS A 25 -5.70 -0.81 16.83
N SER A 26 -4.62 -1.46 16.44
CA SER A 26 -4.17 -2.69 17.08
C SER A 26 -2.68 -2.62 17.35
N GLN A 27 -2.26 -3.21 18.48
CA GLN A 27 -0.84 -3.17 18.88
C GLN A 27 -0.02 -4.33 18.33
N ASP A 28 -0.66 -5.44 17.97
CA ASP A 28 0.04 -6.69 17.68
C ASP A 28 -0.15 -7.21 16.25
N ILE A 29 -1.05 -6.63 15.48
CA ILE A 29 -1.34 -7.12 14.13
C ILE A 29 -0.19 -6.81 13.18
N THR A 30 0.14 -7.79 12.34
CA THR A 30 1.12 -7.65 11.28
C THR A 30 0.47 -7.81 9.91
N ALA A 31 1.05 -7.16 8.91
CA ALA A 31 0.54 -7.20 7.54
C ALA A 31 1.67 -7.32 6.53
N ILE A 32 1.38 -7.99 5.43
CA ILE A 32 2.23 -8.03 4.23
C ILE A 32 1.43 -7.43 3.09
N VAL A 33 2.01 -6.45 2.42
CA VAL A 33 1.39 -5.81 1.24
C VAL A 33 2.17 -6.26 0.01
N VAL A 34 1.47 -6.84 -0.96
CA VAL A 34 2.06 -7.33 -2.21
C VAL A 34 1.57 -6.46 -3.36
N GLU A 35 2.47 -5.83 -4.07
CA GLU A 35 2.16 -4.91 -5.14
C GLU A 35 2.95 -5.27 -6.40
N LYS A 36 2.26 -5.38 -7.54
CA LYS A 36 2.90 -5.72 -8.82
C LYS A 36 3.76 -4.58 -9.37
N ARG A 37 3.38 -3.35 -9.11
CA ARG A 37 4.14 -2.18 -9.53
C ARG A 37 5.35 -1.98 -8.64
N GLY A 38 6.29 -1.16 -9.12
CA GLY A 38 7.51 -0.86 -8.36
C GLY A 38 7.33 0.18 -7.26
N LYS A 39 6.11 0.71 -7.10
CA LYS A 39 5.83 1.76 -6.11
C LYS A 39 4.35 1.79 -5.75
N PRO A 40 3.99 2.41 -4.60
CA PRO A 40 2.59 2.53 -4.20
C PRO A 40 1.82 3.53 -5.07
N GLY A 41 0.50 3.57 -4.90
CA GLY A 41 -0.37 4.54 -5.58
C GLY A 41 -1.36 3.93 -6.54
N GLY A 42 -1.30 2.60 -6.77
CA GLY A 42 -2.27 1.90 -7.62
C GLY A 42 -2.39 2.52 -9.01
N HIS A 43 -3.61 2.75 -9.46
CA HIS A 43 -3.88 3.29 -10.80
C HIS A 43 -3.33 4.71 -11.02
N TRP A 44 -3.02 5.45 -9.96
CA TRP A 44 -2.42 6.78 -10.10
C TRP A 44 -1.08 6.74 -10.80
N ASN A 45 -0.37 5.61 -10.75
CA ASN A 45 0.89 5.45 -11.48
C ASN A 45 0.70 5.52 -13.00
N ASP A 46 -0.49 5.18 -13.48
CA ASP A 46 -0.82 5.16 -14.91
C ASP A 46 -1.58 6.41 -15.35
N ALA A 47 -1.92 7.32 -14.44
CA ALA A 47 -2.64 8.54 -14.77
C ALA A 47 -1.74 9.52 -15.51
N TYR A 48 -2.35 10.39 -16.34
CA TYR A 48 -1.62 11.48 -16.98
C TYR A 48 -1.18 12.51 -15.95
N ASP A 49 -0.08 13.22 -16.23
CA ASP A 49 0.50 14.17 -15.27
C ASP A 49 -0.44 15.31 -14.90
N PHE A 50 -1.38 15.66 -15.77
CA PHE A 50 -2.33 16.76 -15.50
C PHE A 50 -3.57 16.31 -14.70
N VAL A 51 -3.71 15.01 -14.42
CA VAL A 51 -4.86 14.50 -13.66
C VAL A 51 -4.74 14.91 -12.20
N ARG A 52 -5.86 15.36 -11.63
CA ARG A 52 -5.96 15.73 -10.22
C ARG A 52 -7.18 15.08 -9.59
N LEU A 53 -7.20 15.00 -8.27
CA LEU A 53 -8.40 14.59 -7.55
C LEU A 53 -9.52 15.59 -7.78
N HIS A 54 -10.75 15.09 -7.87
CA HIS A 54 -11.96 15.92 -7.94
C HIS A 54 -12.44 16.35 -6.56
N GLN A 55 -11.87 15.79 -5.51
CA GLN A 55 -12.19 16.10 -4.11
C GLN A 55 -11.02 16.87 -3.49
N PRO A 56 -11.27 17.69 -2.45
CA PRO A 56 -10.18 18.29 -1.71
C PRO A 56 -9.18 17.23 -1.25
N ALA A 57 -7.90 17.55 -1.33
CA ALA A 57 -6.83 16.59 -1.00
C ALA A 57 -6.97 16.02 0.42
N ALA A 58 -7.43 16.83 1.38
CA ALA A 58 -7.60 16.42 2.76
C ALA A 58 -8.63 15.28 2.95
N TRP A 59 -9.53 15.08 1.97
CA TRP A 59 -10.53 14.01 2.04
C TRP A 59 -10.03 12.69 1.48
N TYR A 60 -8.85 12.67 0.88
CA TYR A 60 -8.29 11.50 0.22
C TYR A 60 -6.92 11.19 0.80
N GLY A 61 -6.84 10.17 1.55
CA GLY A 61 -5.60 9.77 2.19
C GLY A 61 -5.87 8.80 3.34
N VAL A 62 -4.84 8.47 4.08
CA VAL A 62 -4.98 7.64 5.27
C VAL A 62 -5.22 8.52 6.49
N ASN A 63 -5.88 7.99 7.52
CA ASN A 63 -6.26 8.78 8.69
C ASN A 63 -5.08 9.32 9.51
N SER A 64 -3.97 8.59 9.54
CA SER A 64 -2.80 9.01 10.31
C SER A 64 -1.94 10.07 9.63
N GLU A 65 -2.12 10.27 8.33
CA GLU A 65 -1.30 11.18 7.54
C GLU A 65 -2.15 11.87 6.49
N ASN A 66 -2.33 13.17 6.60
CA ASN A 66 -3.15 13.93 5.69
C ASN A 66 -2.46 14.16 4.35
N LEU A 67 -3.21 14.04 3.26
CA LEU A 67 -2.77 14.39 1.94
C LEU A 67 -3.00 15.90 1.73
N GLY A 68 -1.96 16.60 1.34
CA GLY A 68 -2.03 18.04 1.10
C GLY A 68 -2.04 18.85 2.39
N LYS A 69 -2.43 20.12 2.27
CA LYS A 69 -2.38 21.08 3.37
C LYS A 69 -3.74 21.33 4.03
N GLY A 70 -4.74 20.58 3.64
CA GLY A 70 -6.12 20.85 4.03
C GLY A 70 -6.76 21.92 3.12
N GLY A 71 -8.01 22.26 3.37
CA GLY A 71 -8.74 23.20 2.55
C GLY A 71 -9.20 22.62 1.22
N PRO A 72 -9.52 23.46 0.22
CA PRO A 72 -10.07 22.99 -1.05
C PRO A 72 -9.05 22.59 -2.10
N ASP A 73 -7.78 22.45 -1.75
CA ASP A 73 -6.72 22.09 -2.71
C ASP A 73 -6.97 20.71 -3.32
N LEU A 74 -6.75 20.61 -4.63
CA LEU A 74 -6.83 19.34 -5.36
C LEU A 74 -5.42 18.82 -5.61
N ALA A 75 -5.16 17.61 -5.13
CA ALA A 75 -3.84 17.00 -5.26
C ALA A 75 -3.55 16.58 -6.70
N SER A 76 -2.35 16.84 -7.17
CA SER A 76 -1.86 16.35 -8.45
C SER A 76 -1.38 14.89 -8.34
N LYS A 77 -1.17 14.25 -9.51
CA LYS A 77 -0.58 12.90 -9.56
C LYS A 77 0.73 12.83 -8.76
N SER A 78 1.64 13.78 -8.97
CA SER A 78 2.93 13.78 -8.28
C SER A 78 2.77 13.89 -6.77
N GLN A 79 1.86 14.72 -6.31
CA GLN A 79 1.57 14.89 -4.89
C GLN A 79 0.99 13.62 -4.28
N ILE A 80 0.07 12.96 -4.99
CA ILE A 80 -0.57 11.73 -4.54
C ILE A 80 0.47 10.60 -4.44
N LEU A 81 1.31 10.44 -5.45
CA LEU A 81 2.33 9.39 -5.45
C LEU A 81 3.38 9.62 -4.38
N ALA A 82 3.84 10.86 -4.21
CA ALA A 82 4.79 11.20 -3.15
C ALA A 82 4.20 10.96 -1.76
N TYR A 83 2.92 11.28 -1.58
CA TYR A 83 2.21 11.04 -0.34
C TYR A 83 2.18 9.54 0.01
N TYR A 84 1.84 8.69 -0.96
CA TYR A 84 1.80 7.25 -0.71
C TYR A 84 3.18 6.65 -0.43
N GLU A 85 4.23 7.17 -1.05
CA GLU A 85 5.59 6.77 -0.70
C GLU A 85 5.92 7.09 0.76
N LEU A 86 5.50 8.25 1.23
CA LEU A 86 5.68 8.64 2.64
C LEU A 86 4.88 7.71 3.57
N VAL A 87 3.64 7.39 3.23
CA VAL A 87 2.80 6.48 4.01
C VAL A 87 3.46 5.11 4.10
N VAL A 88 3.95 4.56 2.99
CA VAL A 88 4.65 3.28 2.96
C VAL A 88 5.87 3.30 3.88
N GLU A 89 6.67 4.35 3.80
CA GLU A 89 7.86 4.51 4.64
C GLU A 89 7.51 4.50 6.12
N LYS A 90 6.48 5.24 6.50
CA LYS A 90 6.02 5.30 7.90
C LYS A 90 5.50 3.96 8.38
N LEU A 91 4.69 3.27 7.58
CA LEU A 91 4.16 1.96 7.95
C LEU A 91 5.27 0.91 8.05
N ALA A 92 6.23 0.91 7.13
CA ALA A 92 7.36 -0.01 7.17
C ALA A 92 8.23 0.21 8.41
N SER A 93 8.35 1.46 8.87
CA SER A 93 9.16 1.79 10.05
C SER A 93 8.61 1.22 11.34
N THR A 94 7.35 0.79 11.36
CA THR A 94 6.75 0.15 12.55
C THR A 94 7.26 -1.27 12.79
N ASN A 95 7.94 -1.87 11.81
CA ASN A 95 8.34 -3.28 11.77
C ASN A 95 7.17 -4.27 11.79
N ARG A 96 5.95 -3.79 11.61
CA ARG A 96 4.73 -4.61 11.60
C ARG A 96 4.14 -4.76 10.20
N VAL A 97 4.62 -3.99 9.23
CA VAL A 97 4.17 -4.05 7.83
C VAL A 97 5.37 -4.28 6.95
N LYS A 98 5.29 -5.30 6.10
CA LYS A 98 6.31 -5.59 5.08
C LYS A 98 5.71 -5.35 3.71
N PHE A 99 6.45 -4.63 2.87
CA PHE A 99 6.04 -4.32 1.50
C PHE A 99 6.88 -5.10 0.51
N PHE A 100 6.20 -5.76 -0.42
CA PHE A 100 6.83 -6.49 -1.52
C PHE A 100 6.37 -5.86 -2.82
N PHE A 101 7.19 -4.96 -3.37
CA PHE A 101 6.94 -4.33 -4.66
C PHE A 101 7.51 -5.17 -5.79
N GLN A 102 6.82 -5.21 -6.93
CA GLN A 102 7.16 -6.04 -8.08
C GLN A 102 7.13 -7.54 -7.73
N TYR A 103 6.15 -7.91 -6.93
CA TYR A 103 5.81 -9.28 -6.59
C TYR A 103 4.36 -9.55 -6.90
N GLU A 104 4.04 -10.81 -7.13
CA GLU A 104 2.68 -11.28 -7.37
C GLU A 104 2.31 -12.34 -6.34
N TYR A 105 1.11 -12.21 -5.77
CA TYR A 105 0.56 -13.23 -4.89
C TYR A 105 -0.10 -14.32 -5.73
N GLN A 106 0.20 -15.58 -5.42
CA GLN A 106 -0.36 -16.74 -6.10
C GLN A 106 -1.31 -17.50 -5.18
N GLU A 107 -2.24 -18.25 -5.79
CA GLU A 107 -3.30 -18.95 -5.05
C GLU A 107 -2.78 -19.97 -4.02
N ASP A 108 -1.58 -20.48 -4.22
CA ASP A 108 -0.96 -21.43 -3.29
C ASP A 108 -0.32 -20.75 -2.06
N GLY A 109 -0.50 -19.45 -1.91
CA GLY A 109 0.05 -18.69 -0.80
C GLY A 109 1.49 -18.23 -0.98
N LYS A 110 2.01 -18.31 -2.19
CA LYS A 110 3.36 -17.81 -2.49
C LYS A 110 3.32 -16.40 -3.03
N ILE A 111 4.35 -15.62 -2.68
CA ILE A 111 4.62 -14.34 -3.33
C ILE A 111 5.87 -14.51 -4.18
N VAL A 112 5.76 -14.18 -5.45
CA VAL A 112 6.78 -14.45 -6.46
C VAL A 112 7.29 -13.15 -7.04
N SER A 113 8.61 -12.99 -7.10
CA SER A 113 9.23 -11.81 -7.70
C SER A 113 8.93 -11.74 -9.20
N LEU A 114 8.55 -10.56 -9.66
CA LEU A 114 8.33 -10.29 -11.08
C LEU A 114 9.60 -9.84 -11.80
N ILE A 115 10.68 -9.57 -11.06
CA ILE A 115 11.94 -9.09 -11.61
C ILE A 115 13.10 -10.06 -11.42
N GLU A 116 13.06 -10.93 -10.42
CA GLU A 116 14.13 -11.88 -10.15
C GLU A 116 13.61 -13.31 -10.29
N PRO A 117 13.96 -14.03 -11.37
CA PRO A 117 13.48 -15.40 -11.57
C PRO A 117 13.87 -16.33 -10.44
N GLY A 118 12.91 -17.10 -9.96
CA GLY A 118 13.11 -18.08 -8.90
C GLY A 118 13.05 -17.53 -7.49
N LEU A 119 12.98 -16.21 -7.32
CA LEU A 119 12.83 -15.63 -5.97
C LEU A 119 11.36 -15.68 -5.59
N GLU A 120 11.05 -16.42 -4.54
CA GLU A 120 9.69 -16.55 -4.03
C GLU A 120 9.70 -16.83 -2.53
N TYR A 121 8.58 -16.50 -1.88
CA TYR A 121 8.40 -16.74 -0.45
C TYR A 121 7.06 -17.41 -0.21
N GLN A 122 7.05 -18.44 0.65
CA GLN A 122 5.79 -19.02 1.11
C GLN A 122 5.25 -18.19 2.27
N VAL A 123 3.99 -17.85 2.21
CA VAL A 123 3.33 -17.04 3.24
C VAL A 123 2.32 -17.90 3.99
N ILE A 124 2.38 -17.84 5.33
CA ILE A 124 1.32 -18.35 6.20
C ILE A 124 0.49 -17.14 6.61
N LEU A 125 -0.79 -17.14 6.27
CA LEU A 125 -1.67 -16.02 6.55
C LEU A 125 -2.93 -16.47 7.27
N PHE A 126 -3.53 -15.57 8.02
CA PHE A 126 -4.83 -15.79 8.64
C PHE A 126 -5.96 -15.13 7.83
N SER A 127 -5.68 -14.03 7.15
CA SER A 127 -6.68 -13.33 6.32
C SER A 127 -6.06 -12.75 5.07
N LEU A 128 -6.76 -12.89 3.94
CA LEU A 128 -6.36 -12.32 2.66
C LEU A 128 -7.31 -11.20 2.28
N ILE A 129 -6.76 -10.03 1.98
CA ILE A 129 -7.53 -8.87 1.54
C ILE A 129 -7.14 -8.53 0.10
N LEU A 130 -8.15 -8.48 -0.76
CA LEU A 130 -8.00 -8.08 -2.15
C LEU A 130 -8.46 -6.64 -2.33
N SER A 131 -7.74 -5.91 -3.13
CA SER A 131 -8.15 -4.54 -3.44
C SER A 131 -8.00 -4.20 -4.92
#